data_ad13c74248f52fa23009d8528aa6591a
#
_entry.id   ad13c74248f52fa23009d8528aa6591a
#
_cell.length_a   1.000
_cell.length_b   1.000
_cell.length_c   1.000
_cell.angle_alpha   90.00
_cell.angle_beta   90.00
_cell.angle_gamma   90.00
#
_symmetry.space_group_name_H-M   'P 1'
#
loop_
_entity.id
_entity.type
_entity.pdbx_description
1 polymer ?
#
loop_
_entity_poly.entity_id
_entity_poly.type
_entity_poly.pdbx_seq_one_letter_code
_entity_poly.pdbx_strand_id
1 'polypeptide(L)'
;MKDFVEMKNVPGYEDRYAATKDGRVWSYKRSKFLSPSIDKDGYLKILLYNGQRKSVAIHRVILMTWNPVENMENLQVNHKDENKQNNNLDNLEWMTCKENINYGTGIQRGHELRQNKVRCIETGQIFESQKAVAKFLGHKSTSNISQHLRGKQKTCGGYHWEKIEGEIND
;
A
#
# COMPACT_ATOMS: atom_id res chain seq x y z
N MET A 1 -19.10 -6.01 -34.10
CA MET A 1 -18.17 -4.87 -34.34
C MET A 1 -16.93 -5.12 -33.49
N LYS A 2 -15.72 -5.06 -34.05
CA LYS A 2 -14.50 -5.12 -33.21
C LYS A 2 -14.42 -3.77 -32.53
N ASP A 3 -14.58 -3.73 -31.22
CA ASP A 3 -14.40 -2.51 -30.44
C ASP A 3 -12.96 -2.04 -30.63
N PHE A 4 -12.79 -0.91 -31.28
CA PHE A 4 -11.50 -0.26 -31.44
C PHE A 4 -11.05 0.23 -30.07
N VAL A 5 -10.15 -0.49 -29.43
CA VAL A 5 -9.56 -0.05 -28.17
C VAL A 5 -8.55 1.07 -28.49
N GLU A 6 -8.81 2.26 -28.00
CA GLU A 6 -7.91 3.40 -28.14
C GLU A 6 -6.57 3.10 -27.45
N MET A 7 -5.47 3.26 -28.18
CA MET A 7 -4.11 3.03 -27.68
C MET A 7 -3.22 4.23 -27.96
N LYS A 8 -2.36 4.58 -27.01
CA LYS A 8 -1.37 5.66 -27.14
C LYS A 8 0.03 5.11 -26.87
N ASN A 9 1.03 5.53 -27.66
CA ASN A 9 2.40 5.08 -27.48
C ASN A 9 2.94 5.45 -26.11
N VAL A 10 3.64 4.50 -25.48
CA VAL A 10 4.26 4.70 -24.17
C VAL A 10 5.50 5.59 -24.32
N PRO A 11 5.58 6.74 -23.62
CA PRO A 11 6.72 7.63 -23.70
C PRO A 11 8.05 6.93 -23.39
N GLY A 12 9.05 7.16 -24.28
CA GLY A 12 10.34 6.48 -24.23
C GLY A 12 10.36 5.04 -24.74
N TYR A 13 9.21 4.56 -25.28
CA TYR A 13 9.03 3.22 -25.85
C TYR A 13 8.11 3.24 -27.09
N GLU A 14 8.07 4.34 -27.83
CA GLU A 14 7.05 4.69 -28.84
C GLU A 14 6.86 3.59 -29.90
N ASP A 15 7.93 3.00 -30.40
CA ASP A 15 7.89 1.96 -31.45
C ASP A 15 7.74 0.54 -30.90
N ARG A 16 7.59 0.39 -29.59
CA ARG A 16 7.63 -0.91 -28.92
C ARG A 16 6.35 -1.24 -28.17
N TYR A 17 5.75 -0.24 -27.51
CA TYR A 17 4.59 -0.45 -26.65
C TYR A 17 3.59 0.70 -26.74
N ALA A 18 2.32 0.34 -26.64
CA ALA A 18 1.21 1.28 -26.46
C ALA A 18 0.38 0.91 -25.23
N ALA A 19 -0.22 1.89 -24.58
CA ALA A 19 -1.07 1.74 -23.41
C ALA A 19 -2.53 2.08 -23.75
N THR A 20 -3.46 1.35 -23.15
CA THR A 20 -4.89 1.60 -23.22
C THR A 20 -5.39 2.29 -21.96
N LYS A 21 -6.52 2.98 -22.00
CA LYS A 21 -7.11 3.64 -20.82
C LYS A 21 -7.60 2.64 -19.76
N ASP A 22 -7.91 1.42 -20.15
CA ASP A 22 -8.37 0.34 -19.27
C ASP A 22 -7.21 -0.42 -18.55
N GLY A 23 -5.98 0.09 -18.61
CA GLY A 23 -4.87 -0.45 -17.83
C GLY A 23 -4.08 -1.57 -18.50
N ARG A 24 -4.24 -1.81 -19.80
CA ARG A 24 -3.48 -2.81 -20.55
C ARG A 24 -2.33 -2.18 -21.34
N VAL A 25 -1.27 -2.94 -21.59
CA VAL A 25 -0.12 -2.51 -22.40
C VAL A 25 0.09 -3.48 -23.56
N TRP A 26 0.06 -2.95 -24.78
CA TRP A 26 0.28 -3.68 -26.00
C TRP A 26 1.76 -3.72 -26.36
N SER A 27 2.22 -4.84 -26.86
CA SER A 27 3.57 -4.97 -27.44
C SER A 27 3.47 -5.11 -28.96
N TYR A 28 3.99 -4.15 -29.69
CA TYR A 28 4.03 -4.20 -31.17
C TYR A 28 4.83 -5.40 -31.66
N LYS A 29 6.01 -5.66 -31.07
CA LYS A 29 6.87 -6.80 -31.45
C LYS A 29 6.17 -8.16 -31.24
N ARG A 30 5.33 -8.30 -30.19
CA ARG A 30 4.66 -9.56 -29.88
C ARG A 30 3.24 -9.65 -30.43
N SER A 31 2.72 -8.54 -31.00
CA SER A 31 1.33 -8.40 -31.48
C SER A 31 0.30 -8.89 -30.45
N LYS A 32 0.51 -8.57 -29.17
CA LYS A 32 -0.38 -8.93 -28.05
C LYS A 32 -0.23 -8.03 -26.85
N PHE A 33 -1.24 -8.02 -25.98
CA PHE A 33 -1.12 -7.41 -24.67
C PHE A 33 -0.12 -8.17 -23.80
N LEU A 34 0.64 -7.42 -23.00
CA LEU A 34 1.57 -8.00 -22.03
C LEU A 34 0.80 -8.59 -20.85
N SER A 35 1.25 -9.75 -20.38
CA SER A 35 0.74 -10.36 -19.14
C SER A 35 1.45 -9.73 -17.95
N PRO A 36 0.75 -9.12 -17.00
CA PRO A 36 1.35 -8.56 -15.80
C PRO A 36 1.72 -9.64 -14.79
N SER A 37 2.63 -9.31 -13.89
CA SER A 37 2.91 -10.03 -12.63
C SER A 37 2.55 -9.14 -11.44
N ILE A 38 2.16 -9.76 -10.34
CA ILE A 38 1.90 -9.05 -9.08
C ILE A 38 3.22 -9.01 -8.30
N ASP A 39 3.58 -7.82 -7.79
CA ASP A 39 4.75 -7.70 -6.92
C ASP A 39 4.38 -7.98 -5.44
N LYS A 40 5.39 -7.97 -4.56
CA LYS A 40 5.23 -8.23 -3.12
C LYS A 40 4.27 -7.24 -2.42
N ASP A 41 4.08 -6.07 -3.00
CA ASP A 41 3.25 -5.01 -2.45
C ASP A 41 1.83 -4.99 -3.08
N GLY A 42 1.54 -5.95 -3.97
CA GLY A 42 0.24 -6.14 -4.62
C GLY A 42 0.03 -5.34 -5.91
N TYR A 43 1.05 -4.65 -6.43
CA TYR A 43 0.96 -3.89 -7.66
C TYR A 43 1.19 -4.75 -8.91
N LEU A 44 0.47 -4.45 -9.99
CA LEU A 44 0.69 -5.06 -11.30
C LEU A 44 1.91 -4.45 -11.99
N LYS A 45 2.86 -5.28 -12.38
CA LYS A 45 4.09 -4.90 -13.11
C LYS A 45 4.22 -5.62 -14.43
N ILE A 46 4.87 -4.96 -15.37
CA ILE A 46 5.27 -5.51 -16.67
C ILE A 46 6.75 -5.27 -16.92
N LEU A 47 7.33 -6.11 -17.78
CA LEU A 47 8.70 -5.98 -18.21
C LEU A 47 8.73 -5.28 -19.56
N LEU A 48 9.28 -4.07 -19.58
CA LEU A 48 9.53 -3.28 -20.79
C LEU A 48 10.99 -3.39 -21.21
N TYR A 49 11.26 -3.18 -22.50
CA TYR A 49 12.59 -3.21 -23.08
C TYR A 49 12.81 -2.00 -23.98
N ASN A 50 13.86 -1.24 -23.67
CA ASN A 50 14.36 -0.14 -24.50
C ASN A 50 15.90 -0.14 -24.45
N GLY A 51 16.52 -1.16 -25.08
CA GLY A 51 17.94 -1.43 -24.92
C GLY A 51 18.26 -2.19 -23.62
N GLN A 52 17.56 -1.88 -22.55
CA GLN A 52 17.64 -2.57 -21.26
C GLN A 52 16.26 -3.06 -20.81
N ARG A 53 16.21 -4.17 -20.05
CA ARG A 53 14.98 -4.67 -19.45
C ARG A 53 14.70 -3.90 -18.16
N LYS A 54 13.48 -3.35 -18.05
CA LYS A 54 13.03 -2.62 -16.87
C LYS A 54 11.65 -3.13 -16.44
N SER A 55 11.53 -3.52 -15.18
CA SER A 55 10.23 -3.82 -14.56
C SER A 55 9.55 -2.50 -14.18
N VAL A 56 8.36 -2.25 -14.69
CA VAL A 56 7.61 -1.00 -14.49
C VAL A 56 6.21 -1.32 -14.03
N ALA A 57 5.70 -0.57 -13.06
CA ALA A 57 4.31 -0.68 -12.60
C ALA A 57 3.34 -0.16 -13.67
N ILE A 58 2.25 -0.91 -13.91
CA ILE A 58 1.27 -0.59 -14.96
C ILE A 58 0.64 0.78 -14.70
N HIS A 59 0.19 1.06 -13.47
CA HIS A 59 -0.43 2.34 -13.12
C HIS A 59 0.44 3.53 -13.55
N ARG A 60 1.77 3.42 -13.37
CA ARG A 60 2.69 4.48 -13.77
C ARG A 60 2.80 4.60 -15.29
N VAL A 61 2.81 3.48 -16.01
CA VAL A 61 2.80 3.47 -17.48
C VAL A 61 1.53 4.13 -18.02
N ILE A 62 0.38 3.83 -17.43
CA ILE A 62 -0.90 4.42 -17.86
C ILE A 62 -0.91 5.93 -17.65
N LEU A 63 -0.60 6.41 -16.43
CA LEU A 63 -0.62 7.85 -16.16
C LEU A 63 0.41 8.64 -16.96
N MET A 64 1.65 8.15 -17.07
CA MET A 64 2.67 8.84 -17.86
C MET A 64 2.32 8.90 -19.36
N THR A 65 1.50 7.96 -19.85
CA THR A 65 1.08 7.91 -21.25
C THR A 65 -0.11 8.83 -21.52
N TRP A 66 -1.11 8.82 -20.64
CA TRP A 66 -2.39 9.49 -20.87
C TRP A 66 -2.52 10.85 -20.19
N ASN A 67 -1.91 11.01 -19.03
CA ASN A 67 -1.94 12.23 -18.23
C ASN A 67 -0.54 12.60 -17.71
N PRO A 68 0.43 12.90 -18.60
CA PRO A 68 1.76 13.33 -18.18
C PRO A 68 1.69 14.70 -17.50
N VAL A 69 2.48 14.87 -16.45
CA VAL A 69 2.63 16.15 -15.72
C VAL A 69 4.11 16.46 -15.54
N GLU A 70 4.44 17.72 -15.31
CA GLU A 70 5.80 18.13 -14.97
C GLU A 70 6.24 17.48 -13.66
N ASN A 71 7.50 17.10 -13.56
CA ASN A 71 8.11 16.49 -12.37
C ASN A 71 7.41 15.20 -11.90
N MET A 72 6.75 14.46 -12.82
CA MET A 72 6.08 13.20 -12.49
C MET A 72 7.01 12.14 -11.89
N GLU A 73 8.33 12.27 -12.07
CA GLU A 73 9.33 11.40 -11.46
C GLU A 73 9.35 11.51 -9.93
N ASN A 74 8.97 12.69 -9.38
CA ASN A 74 8.88 12.97 -7.95
C ASN A 74 7.49 12.66 -7.37
N LEU A 75 6.53 12.33 -8.23
CA LEU A 75 5.16 12.02 -7.84
C LEU A 75 4.93 10.51 -7.71
N GLN A 76 3.99 10.16 -6.87
CA GLN A 76 3.46 8.81 -6.74
C GLN A 76 2.13 8.69 -7.49
N VAL A 77 1.78 7.46 -7.87
CA VAL A 77 0.46 7.17 -8.41
C VAL A 77 -0.42 6.66 -7.29
N ASN A 78 -1.58 7.28 -7.11
CA ASN A 78 -2.63 6.83 -6.21
C ASN A 78 -3.73 6.09 -6.99
N HIS A 79 -4.30 5.05 -6.38
CA HIS A 79 -5.53 4.38 -6.82
C HIS A 79 -6.69 4.92 -5.99
N LYS A 80 -7.62 5.64 -6.63
CA LYS A 80 -8.74 6.30 -5.94
C LYS A 80 -9.62 5.35 -5.14
N ASP A 81 -9.77 4.10 -5.64
CA ASP A 81 -10.52 3.03 -5.00
C ASP A 81 -9.69 2.16 -4.03
N GLU A 82 -8.42 2.53 -3.78
CA GLU A 82 -7.43 1.77 -3.00
C GLU A 82 -7.12 0.36 -3.55
N ASN A 83 -7.66 -0.03 -4.72
CA ASN A 83 -7.39 -1.30 -5.36
C ASN A 83 -6.17 -1.20 -6.30
N LYS A 84 -5.04 -1.70 -5.85
CA LYS A 84 -3.75 -1.67 -6.56
C LYS A 84 -3.74 -2.40 -7.91
N GLN A 85 -4.75 -3.20 -8.19
CA GLN A 85 -4.90 -3.95 -9.44
C GLN A 85 -5.83 -3.24 -10.44
N ASN A 86 -6.60 -2.25 -10.01
CA ASN A 86 -7.46 -1.46 -10.88
C ASN A 86 -6.66 -0.31 -11.52
N ASN A 87 -6.04 -0.59 -12.66
CA ASN A 87 -5.20 0.37 -13.38
C ASN A 87 -5.96 1.15 -14.48
N ASN A 88 -7.28 1.24 -14.41
CA ASN A 88 -8.05 2.13 -15.26
C ASN A 88 -7.61 3.59 -15.07
N LEU A 89 -7.46 4.33 -16.16
CA LEU A 89 -7.01 5.72 -16.12
C LEU A 89 -7.85 6.61 -15.18
N ASP A 90 -9.17 6.44 -15.18
CA ASP A 90 -10.10 7.21 -14.36
C ASP A 90 -9.92 6.96 -12.85
N ASN A 91 -9.35 5.80 -12.49
CA ASN A 91 -9.04 5.43 -11.12
C ASN A 91 -7.68 5.91 -10.64
N LEU A 92 -6.85 6.45 -11.52
CA LEU A 92 -5.47 6.82 -11.21
C LEU A 92 -5.30 8.33 -11.14
N GLU A 93 -4.42 8.78 -10.24
CA GLU A 93 -4.03 10.18 -10.13
C GLU A 93 -2.60 10.33 -9.63
N TRP A 94 -1.97 11.47 -10.00
CA TRP A 94 -0.67 11.83 -9.46
C TRP A 94 -0.83 12.50 -8.09
N MET A 95 -0.03 12.09 -7.14
CA MET A 95 0.03 12.66 -5.79
C MET A 95 1.46 12.85 -5.32
N THR A 96 1.67 13.80 -4.44
CA THR A 96 2.91 13.85 -3.65
C THR A 96 2.96 12.68 -2.66
N CYS A 97 4.15 12.32 -2.19
CA CYS A 97 4.31 11.28 -1.16
C CYS A 97 3.48 11.59 0.10
N LYS A 98 3.42 12.88 0.51
CA LYS A 98 2.67 13.31 1.69
C LYS A 98 1.15 13.14 1.51
N GLU A 99 0.63 13.55 0.35
CA GLU A 99 -0.80 13.38 0.03
C GLU A 99 -1.16 11.89 -0.02
N ASN A 100 -0.36 11.08 -0.70
CA ASN A 100 -0.62 9.64 -0.86
C ASN A 100 -0.60 8.89 0.48
N ILE A 101 0.32 9.25 1.41
CA ILE A 101 0.33 8.67 2.76
C ILE A 101 -0.95 9.03 3.53
N ASN A 102 -1.48 10.24 3.33
CA ASN A 102 -2.67 10.73 4.01
C ASN A 102 -3.99 10.35 3.31
N TYR A 103 -3.92 9.71 2.14
CA TYR A 103 -5.09 9.36 1.35
C TYR A 103 -5.80 8.11 1.91
N GLY A 104 -7.12 8.13 1.82
CA GLY A 104 -7.97 6.98 2.12
C GLY A 104 -7.87 6.47 3.55
N THR A 105 -8.01 5.17 3.71
CA THR A 105 -8.07 4.48 5.02
C THR A 105 -6.70 4.06 5.56
N GLY A 106 -5.60 4.37 4.86
CA GLY A 106 -4.25 3.92 5.21
C GLY A 106 -3.78 4.34 6.61
N ILE A 107 -4.06 5.60 7.00
CA ILE A 107 -3.74 6.10 8.34
C ILE A 107 -4.63 5.41 9.39
N GLN A 108 -5.92 5.30 9.13
CA GLN A 108 -6.88 4.68 10.03
C GLN A 108 -6.54 3.20 10.26
N ARG A 109 -6.29 2.43 9.20
CA ARG A 109 -5.80 1.04 9.29
C ARG A 109 -4.48 0.96 10.05
N GLY A 110 -3.55 1.88 9.80
CA GLY A 110 -2.29 1.95 10.54
C GLY A 110 -2.49 2.27 12.03
N HIS A 111 -3.49 3.08 12.39
CA HIS A 111 -3.89 3.34 13.77
C HIS A 111 -4.54 2.12 14.41
N GLU A 112 -5.47 1.47 13.74
CA GLU A 112 -6.16 0.26 14.21
C GLU A 112 -5.18 -0.90 14.44
N LEU A 113 -4.25 -1.13 13.50
CA LEU A 113 -3.19 -2.13 13.66
C LEU A 113 -2.22 -1.81 14.81
N ARG A 114 -2.09 -0.53 15.20
CA ARG A 114 -1.25 -0.08 16.33
C ARG A 114 -2.01 -0.04 17.67
N GLN A 115 -3.34 -0.08 17.65
CA GLN A 115 -4.17 -0.21 18.84
C GLN A 115 -4.10 -1.67 19.33
N ASN A 116 -2.91 -2.07 19.79
CA ASN A 116 -2.79 -3.29 20.57
C ASN A 116 -3.43 -3.03 21.93
N LYS A 117 -4.76 -3.22 22.04
CA LYS A 117 -5.46 -3.20 23.31
C LYS A 117 -4.81 -4.21 24.25
N VAL A 118 -4.67 -3.83 25.48
CA VAL A 118 -4.00 -4.67 26.49
C VAL A 118 -4.93 -4.78 27.69
N ARG A 119 -5.17 -6.00 28.14
CA ARG A 119 -5.97 -6.26 29.35
C ARG A 119 -5.04 -6.58 30.51
N CYS A 120 -5.32 -6.01 31.68
CA CYS A 120 -4.77 -6.45 32.94
C CYS A 120 -5.52 -7.69 33.40
N ILE A 121 -4.81 -8.80 33.63
CA ILE A 121 -5.45 -10.08 33.98
C ILE A 121 -6.08 -10.01 35.37
N GLU A 122 -5.42 -9.35 36.34
CA GLU A 122 -5.88 -9.29 37.74
C GLU A 122 -7.12 -8.39 37.92
N THR A 123 -7.18 -7.29 37.16
CA THR A 123 -8.28 -6.30 37.35
C THR A 123 -9.35 -6.40 36.26
N GLY A 124 -9.07 -7.08 35.15
CA GLY A 124 -9.93 -7.10 33.97
C GLY A 124 -9.93 -5.79 33.17
N GLN A 125 -9.21 -4.77 33.61
CA GLN A 125 -9.21 -3.46 32.98
C GLN A 125 -8.55 -3.52 31.61
N ILE A 126 -9.20 -2.90 30.60
CA ILE A 126 -8.73 -2.82 29.23
C ILE A 126 -8.12 -1.44 28.98
N PHE A 127 -6.97 -1.43 28.36
CA PHE A 127 -6.24 -0.22 27.93
C PHE A 127 -6.14 -0.21 26.40
N GLU A 128 -6.34 0.95 25.78
CA GLU A 128 -6.32 1.13 24.33
C GLU A 128 -4.93 0.92 23.69
N SER A 129 -3.87 0.91 24.49
CA SER A 129 -2.50 0.70 23.99
C SER A 129 -1.52 0.39 25.10
N GLN A 130 -0.37 -0.18 24.75
CA GLN A 130 0.78 -0.33 25.66
C GLN A 130 1.24 1.01 26.25
N LYS A 131 1.05 2.12 25.52
CA LYS A 131 1.37 3.46 26.00
C LYS A 131 0.44 3.90 27.14
N ALA A 132 -0.85 3.55 27.04
CA ALA A 132 -1.81 3.80 28.10
C ALA A 132 -1.48 3.01 29.36
N VAL A 133 -1.06 1.74 29.23
CA VAL A 133 -0.56 0.91 30.34
C VAL A 133 0.67 1.51 30.98
N ALA A 134 1.67 1.91 30.16
CA ALA A 134 2.90 2.52 30.69
C ALA A 134 2.59 3.80 31.48
N LYS A 135 1.66 4.63 30.99
CA LYS A 135 1.20 5.84 31.70
C LYS A 135 0.52 5.50 33.02
N PHE A 136 -0.35 4.48 33.03
CA PHE A 136 -1.04 3.99 34.23
C PHE A 136 -0.06 3.52 35.30
N LEU A 137 1.01 2.82 34.90
CA LEU A 137 2.07 2.33 35.77
C LEU A 137 3.12 3.39 36.14
N GLY A 138 2.99 4.63 35.67
CA GLY A 138 4.00 5.69 35.88
C GLY A 138 5.32 5.48 35.14
N HIS A 139 5.35 4.63 34.15
CA HIS A 139 6.54 4.33 33.35
C HIS A 139 6.76 5.37 32.24
N LYS A 140 8.01 5.80 32.03
CA LYS A 140 8.38 6.73 30.94
C LYS A 140 8.39 6.07 29.54
N SER A 141 8.42 4.73 29.48
CA SER A 141 8.53 3.99 28.22
C SER A 141 7.66 2.73 28.23
N THR A 142 7.34 2.23 27.03
CA THR A 142 6.56 0.99 26.84
C THR A 142 7.43 -0.28 26.82
N SER A 143 8.76 -0.15 27.03
CA SER A 143 9.70 -1.27 26.91
C SER A 143 9.34 -2.45 27.82
N ASN A 144 9.03 -2.18 29.08
CA ASN A 144 8.73 -3.23 30.07
C ASN A 144 7.45 -3.97 29.73
N ILE A 145 6.37 -3.26 29.36
CA ILE A 145 5.12 -3.92 28.94
C ILE A 145 5.30 -4.72 27.64
N SER A 146 6.09 -4.19 26.69
CA SER A 146 6.41 -4.91 25.46
C SER A 146 7.22 -6.20 25.72
N GLN A 147 8.16 -6.17 26.65
CA GLN A 147 8.94 -7.36 27.04
C GLN A 147 8.06 -8.40 27.75
N HIS A 148 7.16 -7.97 28.63
CA HIS A 148 6.21 -8.86 29.29
C HIS A 148 5.28 -9.52 28.26
N LEU A 149 4.66 -8.76 27.35
CA LEU A 149 3.76 -9.27 26.30
C LEU A 149 4.44 -10.21 25.29
N ARG A 150 5.78 -10.20 25.23
CA ARG A 150 6.61 -11.15 24.45
C ARG A 150 7.12 -12.33 25.29
N GLY A 151 6.69 -12.46 26.53
CA GLY A 151 7.11 -13.54 27.43
C GLY A 151 8.55 -13.39 27.99
N LYS A 152 9.19 -12.24 27.80
CA LYS A 152 10.57 -12.01 28.30
C LYS A 152 10.61 -11.59 29.78
N GLN A 153 9.49 -11.21 30.36
CA GLN A 153 9.32 -10.86 31.77
C GLN A 153 8.03 -11.49 32.29
N LYS A 154 8.04 -11.92 33.56
CA LYS A 154 6.86 -12.57 34.18
C LYS A 154 5.73 -11.57 34.44
N THR A 155 6.04 -10.35 34.87
CA THR A 155 5.06 -9.29 35.20
C THR A 155 5.59 -7.95 34.72
N CYS A 156 4.68 -6.97 34.61
CA CYS A 156 5.04 -5.57 34.42
C CYS A 156 4.23 -4.70 35.38
N GLY A 157 4.93 -3.94 36.26
CA GLY A 157 4.30 -3.14 37.30
C GLY A 157 3.58 -3.97 38.38
N GLY A 158 3.96 -5.25 38.54
CA GLY A 158 3.31 -6.17 39.49
C GLY A 158 2.07 -6.89 38.94
N TYR A 159 1.70 -6.61 37.68
CA TYR A 159 0.53 -7.19 37.01
C TYR A 159 0.91 -8.07 35.84
N HIS A 160 -0.01 -8.98 35.46
CA HIS A 160 0.04 -9.73 34.21
C HIS A 160 -0.84 -9.04 33.16
N TRP A 161 -0.35 -9.03 31.94
CA TRP A 161 -0.97 -8.33 30.82
C TRP A 161 -1.09 -9.26 29.63
N GLU A 162 -2.18 -9.17 28.92
CA GLU A 162 -2.37 -9.88 27.67
C GLU A 162 -2.80 -8.92 26.54
N LYS A 163 -2.46 -9.28 25.32
CA LYS A 163 -2.98 -8.57 24.14
C LYS A 163 -4.41 -9.02 23.89
N ILE A 164 -5.29 -8.07 23.64
CA ILE A 164 -6.59 -8.36 23.05
C ILE A 164 -6.40 -8.27 21.55
N GLU A 165 -6.50 -9.40 20.86
CA GLU A 165 -6.62 -9.42 19.42
C GLU A 165 -8.02 -8.86 19.09
N GLY A 166 -8.06 -7.79 18.27
CA GLY A 166 -9.33 -7.22 17.83
C GLY A 166 -10.13 -8.30 17.11
N GLU A 167 -11.37 -8.49 17.46
CA GLU A 167 -12.32 -9.24 16.64
C GLU A 167 -12.32 -8.59 15.26
N ILE A 168 -11.81 -9.31 14.27
CA ILE A 168 -12.02 -8.98 12.87
C ILE A 168 -13.51 -9.28 12.65
N ASN A 169 -14.35 -8.26 12.73
CA ASN A 169 -15.72 -8.39 12.27
C ASN A 169 -15.64 -8.62 10.76
N ASP A 170 -16.02 -9.84 10.35
CA ASP A 170 -16.26 -10.25 8.97
C ASP A 170 -17.37 -9.39 8.32
#